data_f0dddb4ec81fb11bf7b6ff97550c4e65
#
_entry.id   f0dddb4ec81fb11bf7b6ff97550c4e65
#
_cell.length_a   1.000
_cell.length_b   1.000
_cell.length_c   1.000
_cell.angle_alpha   90.00
_cell.angle_beta   90.00
_cell.angle_gamma   90.00
#
_symmetry.space_group_name_H-M   'P 1'
#
loop_
_entity.id
_entity.type
_entity.pdbx_description
1 polymer ?
#
loop_
_entity_poly.entity_id
_entity_poly.type
_entity_poly.pdbx_seq_one_letter_code
_entity_poly.pdbx_strand_id
1 'polypeptide(L)'
;MVSSIPESLFFRDEPINKRLSFDLPKEPAEFTNMSVEKALQDKCSYVAIDISQQKVIGVSLNVIENMNDEVDIFDSSQFKSEKLRYVFKLLGDVHGQIDLFKIFNTDRLLHLLMVSVDEKYRGLNLTRQMMNLSIEQAKTYGIKGAFAETTGLYSSKAMLKMGFKVYNEIIYAKYDEKRLSNLGVHDRCLLLAKLL
;
A
#
# COMPACT_ATOMS: atom_id res chain seq x y z
N MET A 1 25.51 -4.54 1.96
CA MET A 1 24.48 -5.56 2.22
C MET A 1 23.30 -4.86 2.88
N VAL A 2 22.27 -4.52 2.13
CA VAL A 2 21.00 -4.03 2.69
C VAL A 2 20.32 -5.26 3.25
N SER A 3 20.51 -5.52 4.55
CA SER A 3 19.85 -6.62 5.22
C SER A 3 18.35 -6.33 5.19
N SER A 4 17.62 -7.25 4.56
CA SER A 4 16.16 -7.48 4.63
C SER A 4 15.38 -6.30 5.23
N ILE A 5 14.76 -5.50 4.35
CA ILE A 5 13.61 -4.68 4.71
C ILE A 5 12.71 -5.59 5.56
N PRO A 6 12.16 -5.12 6.67
CA PRO A 6 11.27 -5.94 7.47
C PRO A 6 9.93 -6.14 6.75
N GLU A 7 9.96 -6.82 5.61
CA GLU A 7 8.80 -7.29 4.83
C GLU A 7 7.82 -8.02 5.75
N SER A 8 8.38 -8.81 6.67
CA SER A 8 7.63 -9.50 7.69
C SER A 8 6.80 -8.57 8.59
N LEU A 9 7.21 -7.30 8.79
CA LEU A 9 6.48 -6.38 9.66
C LEU A 9 5.17 -5.91 9.03
N PHE A 10 5.18 -5.57 7.72
CA PHE A 10 3.95 -5.17 7.03
C PHE A 10 2.94 -6.31 7.00
N PHE A 11 3.36 -7.48 6.47
CA PHE A 11 2.46 -8.62 6.31
C PHE A 11 2.00 -9.22 7.65
N ARG A 12 2.79 -9.11 8.70
CA ARG A 12 2.41 -9.53 10.05
C ARG A 12 1.34 -8.65 10.67
N ASP A 13 1.44 -7.35 10.47
CA ASP A 13 0.63 -6.36 11.18
C ASP A 13 -0.57 -5.86 10.35
N GLU A 14 -0.60 -6.12 9.04
CA GLU A 14 -1.70 -5.75 8.17
C GLU A 14 -2.95 -6.59 8.52
N PRO A 15 -4.13 -5.93 8.71
CA PRO A 15 -5.30 -6.61 9.28
C PRO A 15 -5.80 -7.82 8.50
N ILE A 16 -5.86 -7.74 7.17
CA ILE A 16 -6.36 -8.84 6.32
C ILE A 16 -5.36 -9.98 6.29
N ASN A 17 -4.06 -9.68 6.12
CA ASN A 17 -3.00 -10.67 6.08
C ASN A 17 -2.92 -11.45 7.40
N LYS A 18 -3.04 -10.74 8.52
CA LYS A 18 -3.11 -11.35 9.85
C LYS A 18 -4.33 -12.25 9.99
N ARG A 19 -5.50 -11.80 9.52
CA ARG A 19 -6.75 -12.57 9.58
C ARG A 19 -6.69 -13.84 8.71
N LEU A 20 -6.05 -13.75 7.55
CA LEU A 20 -5.86 -14.87 6.63
C LEU A 20 -4.70 -15.79 7.03
N SER A 21 -3.93 -15.45 8.07
CA SER A 21 -2.79 -16.22 8.58
C SER A 21 -1.78 -16.57 7.49
N PHE A 22 -1.20 -15.54 6.87
CA PHE A 22 -0.15 -15.71 5.87
C PHE A 22 1.04 -16.49 6.42
N ASP A 23 1.57 -17.45 5.64
CA ASP A 23 2.83 -18.14 5.95
C ASP A 23 4.02 -17.23 5.58
N LEU A 24 4.54 -16.55 6.60
CA LEU A 24 5.62 -15.58 6.44
C LEU A 24 6.99 -16.26 6.52
N PRO A 25 7.95 -15.86 5.67
CA PRO A 25 7.87 -14.85 4.60
C PRO A 25 7.45 -15.42 3.24
N LYS A 26 7.09 -16.69 3.12
CA LYS A 26 6.96 -17.42 1.85
C LYS A 26 5.83 -16.91 0.97
N GLU A 27 4.60 -16.80 1.53
CA GLU A 27 3.42 -16.45 0.73
C GLU A 27 3.49 -15.04 0.13
N PRO A 28 3.95 -14.00 0.86
CA PRO A 28 4.05 -12.67 0.27
C PRO A 28 5.27 -12.44 -0.64
N ALA A 29 6.23 -13.38 -0.68
CA ALA A 29 7.50 -13.18 -1.37
C ALA A 29 7.34 -12.86 -2.87
N GLU A 30 6.36 -13.47 -3.56
CA GLU A 30 6.12 -13.19 -4.98
C GLU A 30 5.77 -11.70 -5.19
N PHE A 31 4.81 -11.22 -4.43
CA PHE A 31 4.39 -9.82 -4.49
C PHE A 31 5.50 -8.87 -4.05
N THR A 32 6.19 -9.18 -2.95
CA THR A 32 7.24 -8.33 -2.43
C THR A 32 8.39 -8.16 -3.41
N ASN A 33 8.86 -9.24 -4.03
CA ASN A 33 9.95 -9.19 -5.00
C ASN A 33 9.58 -8.31 -6.20
N MET A 34 8.40 -8.52 -6.77
CA MET A 34 7.89 -7.73 -7.90
C MET A 34 7.75 -6.24 -7.54
N SER A 35 7.16 -5.95 -6.38
CA SER A 35 6.92 -4.58 -5.93
C SER A 35 8.19 -3.82 -5.60
N VAL A 36 9.18 -4.49 -4.97
CA VAL A 36 10.48 -3.88 -4.64
C VAL A 36 11.26 -3.57 -5.91
N GLU A 37 11.27 -4.48 -6.89
CA GLU A 37 11.96 -4.26 -8.17
C GLU A 37 11.40 -3.02 -8.89
N LYS A 38 10.08 -2.92 -9.04
CA LYS A 38 9.44 -1.74 -9.64
C LYS A 38 9.70 -0.46 -8.82
N ALA A 39 9.57 -0.53 -7.50
CA ALA A 39 9.77 0.62 -6.62
C ALA A 39 11.21 1.18 -6.66
N LEU A 40 12.21 0.32 -6.86
CA LEU A 40 13.61 0.74 -7.05
C LEU A 40 13.80 1.47 -8.38
N GLN A 41 13.10 1.05 -9.44
CA GLN A 41 13.12 1.73 -10.74
C GLN A 41 12.44 3.10 -10.66
N ASP A 42 11.30 3.20 -9.98
CA ASP A 42 10.47 4.41 -9.89
C ASP A 42 11.05 5.47 -8.93
N LYS A 43 11.91 5.08 -8.00
CA LYS A 43 12.66 5.97 -7.09
C LYS A 43 11.79 6.93 -6.25
N CYS A 44 10.57 6.51 -5.91
CA CYS A 44 9.62 7.25 -5.06
C CYS A 44 9.41 6.61 -3.68
N SER A 45 10.24 5.63 -3.32
CA SER A 45 10.17 4.89 -2.05
C SER A 45 11.18 5.43 -1.04
N TYR A 46 10.83 5.37 0.25
CA TYR A 46 11.67 5.87 1.34
C TYR A 46 11.73 4.90 2.50
N VAL A 47 12.86 4.90 3.18
CA VAL A 47 13.08 4.17 4.44
C VAL A 47 13.44 5.14 5.56
N ALA A 48 12.99 4.83 6.77
CA ALA A 48 13.43 5.48 7.99
C ALA A 48 14.47 4.60 8.67
N ILE A 49 15.61 5.19 9.06
CA ILE A 49 16.72 4.49 9.68
C ILE A 49 16.98 5.08 11.07
N ASP A 50 17.05 4.23 12.09
CA ASP A 50 17.64 4.59 13.37
C ASP A 50 19.16 4.57 13.23
N ILE A 51 19.77 5.76 13.21
CA ILE A 51 21.21 5.93 12.99
C ILE A 51 21.99 5.33 14.14
N SER A 52 21.49 5.41 15.37
CA SER A 52 22.16 4.89 16.56
C SER A 52 22.28 3.37 16.54
N GLN A 53 21.29 2.69 15.99
CA GLN A 53 21.23 1.23 15.87
C GLN A 53 21.58 0.72 14.48
N GLN A 54 21.80 1.59 13.51
CA GLN A 54 22.00 1.27 12.09
C GLN A 54 20.89 0.33 11.54
N LYS A 55 19.66 0.55 11.98
CA LYS A 55 18.51 -0.32 11.71
C LYS A 55 17.45 0.41 10.90
N VAL A 56 16.91 -0.25 9.86
CA VAL A 56 15.69 0.21 9.19
C VAL A 56 14.50 0.01 10.14
N ILE A 57 13.78 1.10 10.43
CA ILE A 57 12.68 1.16 11.38
C ILE A 57 11.34 1.50 10.71
N GLY A 58 11.37 1.85 9.44
CA GLY A 58 10.17 2.11 8.66
C GLY A 58 10.44 2.07 7.16
N VAL A 59 9.39 1.80 6.39
CA VAL A 59 9.43 1.78 4.94
C VAL A 59 8.12 2.35 4.38
N SER A 60 8.22 3.14 3.30
CA SER A 60 7.13 3.49 2.40
C SER A 60 7.55 3.01 1.02
N LEU A 61 6.95 1.92 0.57
CA LEU A 61 7.18 1.34 -0.74
C LEU A 61 6.10 1.85 -1.69
N ASN A 62 6.52 2.50 -2.76
CA ASN A 62 5.63 3.18 -3.68
C ASN A 62 6.07 2.92 -5.12
N VAL A 63 5.11 2.90 -6.03
CA VAL A 63 5.36 2.69 -7.46
C VAL A 63 4.66 3.79 -8.27
N ILE A 64 5.11 3.99 -9.50
CA ILE A 64 4.43 4.85 -10.46
C ILE A 64 3.65 3.94 -11.40
N GLU A 65 2.34 4.11 -11.44
CA GLU A 65 1.48 3.43 -12.40
C GLU A 65 1.25 4.31 -13.61
N ASN A 66 1.35 3.71 -14.79
CA ASN A 66 1.05 4.37 -16.05
C ASN A 66 -0.25 3.79 -16.62
N MET A 67 -1.05 4.63 -17.25
CA MET A 67 -2.33 4.23 -17.84
C MET A 67 -2.23 3.04 -18.81
N ASN A 68 -1.06 2.88 -19.45
CA ASN A 68 -0.82 1.85 -20.46
C ASN A 68 0.17 0.78 -19.98
N ASP A 69 0.33 0.59 -18.66
CA ASP A 69 1.16 -0.50 -18.15
C ASP A 69 0.58 -1.85 -18.62
N GLU A 70 1.43 -2.71 -19.18
CA GLU A 70 1.04 -4.05 -19.66
C GLU A 70 0.64 -4.99 -18.50
N VAL A 71 1.17 -4.73 -17.30
CA VAL A 71 0.93 -5.53 -16.12
C VAL A 71 0.07 -4.74 -15.15
N ASP A 72 -1.15 -5.20 -14.95
CA ASP A 72 -2.01 -4.70 -13.88
C ASP A 72 -1.54 -5.29 -12.54
N ILE A 73 -1.11 -4.44 -11.63
CA ILE A 73 -0.69 -4.86 -10.28
C ILE A 73 -1.85 -5.56 -9.51
N PHE A 74 -3.09 -5.29 -9.88
CA PHE A 74 -4.28 -5.91 -9.30
C PHE A 74 -4.71 -7.20 -10.03
N ASP A 75 -4.03 -7.60 -11.12
CA ASP A 75 -4.31 -8.91 -11.71
C ASP A 75 -3.95 -10.01 -10.72
N SER A 76 -4.96 -10.45 -10.00
CA SER A 76 -4.81 -11.47 -8.97
C SER A 76 -4.35 -12.83 -9.54
N SER A 77 -4.53 -13.07 -10.84
CA SER A 77 -4.17 -14.35 -11.49
C SER A 77 -2.67 -14.61 -11.53
N GLN A 78 -1.85 -13.56 -11.44
CA GLN A 78 -0.39 -13.63 -11.45
C GLN A 78 0.21 -14.33 -10.22
N PHE A 79 -0.54 -14.41 -9.10
CA PHE A 79 -0.04 -14.99 -7.85
C PHE A 79 -0.38 -16.48 -7.71
N LYS A 80 0.56 -17.29 -7.21
CA LYS A 80 0.34 -18.71 -6.88
C LYS A 80 -0.43 -18.86 -5.57
N SER A 81 -0.16 -18.01 -4.58
CA SER A 81 -0.87 -18.02 -3.29
C SER A 81 -2.34 -17.64 -3.46
N GLU A 82 -3.26 -18.50 -3.00
CA GLU A 82 -4.69 -18.20 -2.98
C GLU A 82 -5.03 -17.01 -2.10
N LYS A 83 -4.26 -16.80 -1.01
CA LYS A 83 -4.46 -15.67 -0.11
C LYS A 83 -4.04 -14.37 -0.78
N LEU A 84 -2.92 -14.34 -1.52
CA LEU A 84 -2.54 -13.18 -2.33
C LEU A 84 -3.61 -12.90 -3.39
N ARG A 85 -4.04 -13.91 -4.16
CA ARG A 85 -5.13 -13.73 -5.14
C ARG A 85 -6.38 -13.13 -4.50
N TYR A 86 -6.76 -13.59 -3.32
CA TYR A 86 -7.92 -13.06 -2.62
C TYR A 86 -7.74 -11.60 -2.21
N VAL A 87 -6.57 -11.25 -1.64
CA VAL A 87 -6.27 -9.86 -1.24
C VAL A 87 -6.26 -8.94 -2.45
N PHE A 88 -5.54 -9.32 -3.51
CA PHE A 88 -5.44 -8.49 -4.72
C PHE A 88 -6.77 -8.35 -5.46
N LYS A 89 -7.59 -9.42 -5.46
CA LYS A 89 -8.96 -9.29 -5.96
C LYS A 89 -9.77 -8.25 -5.17
N LEU A 90 -9.68 -8.23 -3.85
CA LEU A 90 -10.37 -7.24 -3.02
C LEU A 90 -9.85 -5.82 -3.30
N LEU A 91 -8.52 -5.65 -3.44
CA LEU A 91 -7.91 -4.37 -3.78
C LEU A 91 -8.32 -3.90 -5.18
N GLY A 92 -8.39 -4.79 -6.16
CA GLY A 92 -8.93 -4.47 -7.49
C GLY A 92 -10.43 -4.13 -7.44
N ASP A 93 -11.22 -4.91 -6.69
CA ASP A 93 -12.66 -4.68 -6.55
C ASP A 93 -12.98 -3.32 -5.91
N VAL A 94 -12.13 -2.78 -5.03
CA VAL A 94 -12.36 -1.45 -4.45
C VAL A 94 -12.22 -0.31 -5.47
N HIS A 95 -11.49 -0.51 -6.55
CA HIS A 95 -11.49 0.45 -7.66
C HIS A 95 -12.85 0.51 -8.36
N GLY A 96 -13.51 -0.63 -8.54
CA GLY A 96 -14.82 -0.71 -9.18
C GLY A 96 -14.79 -0.10 -10.58
N GLN A 97 -15.59 0.96 -10.79
CA GLN A 97 -15.62 1.72 -12.05
C GLN A 97 -14.86 3.06 -11.94
N ILE A 98 -14.07 3.26 -10.90
CA ILE A 98 -13.32 4.51 -10.67
C ILE A 98 -12.05 4.50 -11.51
N ASP A 99 -11.99 5.38 -12.48
CA ASP A 99 -10.81 5.63 -13.31
C ASP A 99 -10.09 6.89 -12.82
N LEU A 100 -9.08 6.70 -11.96
CA LEU A 100 -8.33 7.81 -11.39
C LEU A 100 -7.48 8.55 -12.42
N PHE A 101 -7.01 7.88 -13.47
CA PHE A 101 -6.28 8.53 -14.56
C PHE A 101 -7.17 9.55 -15.27
N LYS A 102 -8.40 9.17 -15.57
CA LYS A 102 -9.40 10.04 -16.18
C LYS A 102 -9.81 11.17 -15.24
N ILE A 103 -10.05 10.87 -13.96
CA ILE A 103 -10.46 11.86 -12.95
C ILE A 103 -9.41 12.96 -12.79
N PHE A 104 -8.12 12.59 -12.75
CA PHE A 104 -7.03 13.55 -12.57
C PHE A 104 -6.45 14.07 -13.89
N ASN A 105 -7.00 13.63 -15.03
CA ASN A 105 -6.52 13.98 -16.37
C ASN A 105 -4.99 13.82 -16.49
N THR A 106 -4.52 12.61 -16.24
CA THR A 106 -3.11 12.24 -16.24
C THR A 106 -2.93 10.80 -16.73
N ASP A 107 -1.78 10.51 -17.28
CA ASP A 107 -1.37 9.17 -17.69
C ASP A 107 -0.50 8.45 -16.66
N ARG A 108 -0.15 9.15 -15.56
CA ARG A 108 0.75 8.63 -14.52
C ARG A 108 0.26 8.98 -13.12
N LEU A 109 0.26 8.02 -12.22
CA LEU A 109 -0.14 8.17 -10.82
C LEU A 109 0.91 7.59 -9.87
N LEU A 110 1.11 8.21 -8.71
CA LEU A 110 1.87 7.64 -7.61
C LEU A 110 0.96 6.70 -6.81
N HIS A 111 1.27 5.43 -6.78
CA HIS A 111 0.62 4.45 -5.91
C HIS A 111 1.41 4.32 -4.61
N LEU A 112 0.83 4.74 -3.49
CA LEU A 112 1.37 4.54 -2.15
C LEU A 112 1.03 3.12 -1.69
N LEU A 113 1.83 2.15 -2.14
CA LEU A 113 1.52 0.73 -2.14
C LEU A 113 1.58 0.09 -0.74
N MET A 114 2.67 0.35 -0.01
CA MET A 114 2.86 -0.20 1.34
C MET A 114 3.54 0.81 2.24
N VAL A 115 3.10 0.91 3.49
CA VAL A 115 3.80 1.65 4.52
C VAL A 115 3.82 0.86 5.82
N SER A 116 4.98 0.76 6.43
CA SER A 116 5.14 0.10 7.73
C SER A 116 6.16 0.83 8.59
N VAL A 117 5.91 0.84 9.90
CA VAL A 117 6.82 1.38 10.91
C VAL A 117 6.90 0.39 12.06
N ASP A 118 8.12 0.07 12.48
CA ASP A 118 8.38 -0.80 13.63
C ASP A 118 7.60 -0.28 14.85
N GLU A 119 6.92 -1.16 15.55
CA GLU A 119 6.01 -0.84 16.65
C GLU A 119 6.63 0.07 17.70
N LYS A 120 7.92 -0.14 18.00
CA LYS A 120 8.67 0.65 18.99
C LYS A 120 8.87 2.12 18.58
N TYR A 121 8.71 2.42 17.30
CA TYR A 121 8.91 3.77 16.72
C TYR A 121 7.61 4.40 16.23
N ARG A 122 6.46 3.78 16.54
CA ARG A 122 5.15 4.36 16.25
C ARG A 122 4.93 5.63 17.09
N GLY A 123 4.09 6.52 16.60
CA GLY A 123 3.85 7.83 17.27
C GLY A 123 4.87 8.92 16.89
N LEU A 124 6.00 8.60 16.25
CA LEU A 124 7.01 9.56 15.78
C LEU A 124 6.67 10.21 14.44
N ASN A 125 5.47 10.01 13.92
CA ASN A 125 4.99 10.58 12.65
C ASN A 125 5.81 10.15 11.41
N LEU A 126 6.55 9.03 11.49
CA LEU A 126 7.44 8.55 10.42
C LEU A 126 6.65 8.20 9.14
N THR A 127 5.49 7.56 9.28
CA THR A 127 4.60 7.26 8.14
C THR A 127 4.33 8.51 7.30
N ARG A 128 3.88 9.59 7.94
CA ARG A 128 3.56 10.83 7.25
C ARG A 128 4.80 11.48 6.62
N GLN A 129 5.93 11.43 7.31
CA GLN A 129 7.19 11.99 6.79
C GLN A 129 7.63 11.26 5.52
N MET A 130 7.67 9.93 5.54
CA MET A 130 8.06 9.12 4.37
C MET A 130 7.09 9.33 3.19
N MET A 131 5.77 9.30 3.45
CA MET A 131 4.77 9.51 2.41
C MET A 131 4.85 10.92 1.80
N ASN A 132 5.11 11.95 2.61
CA ASN A 132 5.31 13.32 2.09
C ASN A 132 6.55 13.40 1.19
N LEU A 133 7.66 12.78 1.59
CA LEU A 133 8.86 12.73 0.75
C LEU A 133 8.59 12.01 -0.58
N SER A 134 7.82 10.92 -0.55
CA SER A 134 7.39 10.21 -1.76
C SER A 134 6.55 11.09 -2.68
N ILE A 135 5.60 11.83 -2.11
CA ILE A 135 4.74 12.75 -2.86
C ILE A 135 5.56 13.90 -3.47
N GLU A 136 6.44 14.52 -2.69
CA GLU A 136 7.29 15.60 -3.20
C GLU A 136 8.24 15.09 -4.31
N GLN A 137 8.79 13.89 -4.16
CA GLN A 137 9.60 13.28 -5.22
C GLN A 137 8.77 13.03 -6.49
N ALA A 138 7.57 12.49 -6.36
CA ALA A 138 6.68 12.24 -7.50
C ALA A 138 6.31 13.54 -8.24
N LYS A 139 6.10 14.64 -7.53
CA LYS A 139 5.88 15.96 -8.14
C LYS A 139 7.04 16.39 -9.02
N THR A 140 8.29 16.12 -8.62
CA THR A 140 9.46 16.45 -9.44
C THR A 140 9.49 15.68 -10.77
N TYR A 141 8.80 14.54 -10.83
CA TYR A 141 8.61 13.74 -12.04
C TYR A 141 7.36 14.14 -12.84
N GLY A 142 6.66 15.20 -12.44
CA GLY A 142 5.45 15.67 -13.09
C GLY A 142 4.21 14.84 -12.81
N ILE A 143 4.24 13.96 -11.79
CA ILE A 143 3.09 13.18 -11.36
C ILE A 143 2.06 14.11 -10.73
N LYS A 144 0.81 14.04 -11.20
CA LYS A 144 -0.27 14.95 -10.81
C LYS A 144 -1.23 14.38 -9.77
N GLY A 145 -1.21 13.07 -9.55
CA GLY A 145 -2.11 12.42 -8.62
C GLY A 145 -1.43 11.29 -7.86
N ALA A 146 -1.93 11.02 -6.66
CA ALA A 146 -1.53 9.87 -5.85
C ALA A 146 -2.76 9.15 -5.32
N PHE A 147 -2.63 7.83 -5.14
CA PHE A 147 -3.69 7.00 -4.58
C PHE A 147 -3.14 5.87 -3.71
N ALA A 148 -4.02 5.23 -2.97
CA ALA A 148 -3.75 4.02 -2.20
C ALA A 148 -5.05 3.28 -1.86
N GLU A 149 -4.97 1.97 -1.70
CA GLU A 149 -5.97 1.14 -1.04
C GLU A 149 -5.58 0.98 0.42
N THR A 150 -6.41 1.50 1.31
CA THR A 150 -6.14 1.39 2.74
C THR A 150 -7.07 0.36 3.37
N THR A 151 -6.48 -0.73 3.83
CA THR A 151 -7.18 -1.88 4.43
C THR A 151 -7.36 -1.75 5.94
N GLY A 152 -6.76 -0.73 6.55
CA GLY A 152 -6.79 -0.51 7.99
C GLY A 152 -7.22 0.88 8.39
N LEU A 153 -7.91 0.99 9.53
CA LEU A 153 -8.39 2.27 10.08
C LEU A 153 -7.26 3.30 10.28
N TYR A 154 -6.08 2.85 10.72
CA TYR A 154 -5.00 3.78 11.05
C TYR A 154 -4.34 4.38 9.79
N SER A 155 -4.10 3.57 8.76
CA SER A 155 -3.62 4.04 7.45
C SER A 155 -4.64 4.98 6.80
N SER A 156 -5.92 4.61 6.81
CA SER A 156 -7.00 5.47 6.30
C SER A 156 -7.01 6.83 7.00
N LYS A 157 -6.99 6.86 8.34
CA LYS A 157 -6.95 8.12 9.11
C LYS A 157 -5.71 8.96 8.83
N ALA A 158 -4.55 8.33 8.65
CA ALA A 158 -3.31 9.04 8.34
C ALA A 158 -3.42 9.73 6.97
N MET A 159 -3.89 9.03 5.94
CA MET A 159 -4.02 9.57 4.60
C MET A 159 -5.11 10.65 4.49
N LEU A 160 -6.25 10.46 5.15
CA LEU A 160 -7.29 11.49 5.21
C LEU A 160 -6.76 12.80 5.82
N LYS A 161 -5.93 12.72 6.89
CA LYS A 161 -5.24 13.89 7.47
C LYS A 161 -4.20 14.52 6.53
N MET A 162 -3.72 13.80 5.54
CA MET A 162 -2.83 14.31 4.48
C MET A 162 -3.61 14.89 3.29
N GLY A 163 -4.93 14.96 3.37
CA GLY A 163 -5.80 15.55 2.36
C GLY A 163 -6.22 14.61 1.23
N PHE A 164 -6.01 13.31 1.39
CA PHE A 164 -6.61 12.33 0.49
C PHE A 164 -8.12 12.28 0.69
N LYS A 165 -8.85 11.99 -0.38
CA LYS A 165 -10.32 11.86 -0.38
C LYS A 165 -10.71 10.41 -0.66
N VAL A 166 -11.85 9.99 -0.13
CA VAL A 166 -12.43 8.68 -0.42
C VAL A 166 -13.11 8.73 -1.79
N TYR A 167 -12.74 7.82 -2.68
CA TYR A 167 -13.35 7.63 -3.98
C TYR A 167 -14.27 6.41 -4.02
N ASN A 168 -13.91 5.36 -3.26
CA ASN A 168 -14.76 4.18 -3.11
C ASN A 168 -14.44 3.46 -1.81
N GLU A 169 -15.34 2.53 -1.39
CA GLU A 169 -15.15 1.70 -0.21
C GLU A 169 -15.72 0.29 -0.39
N ILE A 170 -15.11 -0.67 0.28
CA ILE A 170 -15.63 -2.01 0.48
C ILE A 170 -15.75 -2.27 1.98
N ILE A 171 -16.96 -2.53 2.46
CA ILE A 171 -17.23 -2.92 3.84
C ILE A 171 -17.01 -4.43 3.95
N TYR A 172 -16.09 -4.86 4.79
CA TYR A 172 -15.64 -6.25 4.89
C TYR A 172 -16.75 -7.25 5.20
N ALA A 173 -17.62 -6.93 6.15
CA ALA A 173 -18.76 -7.78 6.50
C ALA A 173 -19.76 -7.96 5.37
N LYS A 174 -19.82 -7.03 4.42
CA LYS A 174 -20.70 -7.14 3.23
C LYS A 174 -20.01 -7.84 2.07
N TYR A 175 -18.69 -7.77 2.00
CA TYR A 175 -17.92 -8.36 0.92
C TYR A 175 -17.69 -9.86 1.13
N ASP A 176 -17.17 -10.23 2.29
CA ASP A 176 -16.98 -11.64 2.69
C ASP A 176 -16.96 -11.74 4.23
N GLU A 177 -18.15 -11.86 4.82
CA GLU A 177 -18.30 -11.96 6.28
C GLU A 177 -17.48 -13.13 6.87
N LYS A 178 -17.44 -14.24 6.17
CA LYS A 178 -16.75 -15.44 6.64
C LYS A 178 -15.24 -15.25 6.80
N ARG A 179 -14.60 -14.61 5.82
CA ARG A 179 -13.16 -14.39 5.81
C ARG A 179 -12.73 -13.10 6.48
N LEU A 180 -13.56 -12.05 6.41
CA LEU A 180 -13.21 -10.69 6.82
C LEU A 180 -13.94 -10.20 8.07
N SER A 181 -14.66 -11.07 8.78
CA SER A 181 -15.20 -10.74 10.10
C SER A 181 -14.08 -10.69 11.16
N ASN A 182 -14.37 -10.01 12.28
CA ASN A 182 -13.48 -9.96 13.45
C ASN A 182 -12.10 -9.31 13.20
N LEU A 183 -12.05 -8.31 12.31
CA LEU A 183 -10.86 -7.49 12.08
C LEU A 183 -10.71 -6.34 13.11
N GLY A 184 -11.42 -6.41 14.23
CA GLY A 184 -11.40 -5.43 15.30
C GLY A 184 -11.95 -4.09 14.81
N VAL A 185 -11.15 -3.03 14.91
CA VAL A 185 -11.51 -1.67 14.47
C VAL A 185 -11.41 -1.47 12.95
N HIS A 186 -10.95 -2.48 12.22
CA HIS A 186 -10.74 -2.43 10.78
C HIS A 186 -11.97 -3.04 10.09
N ASP A 187 -12.85 -2.22 9.55
CA ASP A 187 -14.15 -2.66 9.02
C ASP A 187 -14.27 -2.52 7.50
N ARG A 188 -13.31 -1.87 6.84
CA ARG A 188 -13.38 -1.57 5.42
C ARG A 188 -12.04 -1.37 4.74
N CYS A 189 -12.03 -1.57 3.42
CA CYS A 189 -11.02 -1.07 2.51
C CYS A 189 -11.51 0.23 1.86
N LEU A 190 -10.64 1.24 1.78
CA LEU A 190 -10.93 2.51 1.10
C LEU A 190 -10.00 2.70 -0.09
N LEU A 191 -10.55 3.09 -1.23
CA LEU A 191 -9.78 3.72 -2.30
C LEU A 191 -9.64 5.20 -1.98
N LEU A 192 -8.45 5.62 -1.64
CA LEU A 192 -8.10 7.01 -1.32
C LEU A 192 -7.26 7.61 -2.44
N ALA A 193 -7.57 8.81 -2.85
CA ALA A 193 -6.76 9.51 -3.85
C ALA A 193 -6.70 11.02 -3.60
N LYS A 194 -5.67 11.66 -4.19
CA LYS A 194 -5.39 13.09 -4.04
C LYS A 194 -4.73 13.63 -5.29
N LEU A 195 -5.19 14.80 -5.76
CA LEU A 195 -4.45 15.60 -6.73
C LEU A 195 -3.25 16.27 -6.03
N LEU A 196 -2.06 16.19 -6.63
CA LEU A 196 -0.78 16.65 -6.06
C LEU A 196 -0.42 18.09 -6.47
#